data_5e0cee75ede19251d73eea9e57b01016
#
_entry.id   5e0cee75ede19251d73eea9e57b01016
#
_cell.length_a   1.000
_cell.length_b   1.000
_cell.length_c   1.000
_cell.angle_alpha   90.00
_cell.angle_beta   90.00
_cell.angle_gamma   90.00
#
_symmetry.space_group_name_H-M   'P 1'
#
loop_
_entity.id
_entity.type
_entity.pdbx_description
1 polymer ?
#
loop_
_entity_poly.entity_id
_entity_poly.type
_entity_poly.pdbx_seq_one_letter_code
_entity_poly.pdbx_strand_id
1 'polypeptide(L)'
;MIHKFKTRKNIYSAKQLVNYILTDKDKILNPFEAPLVLQNINRLELDTLHIDFLDNYKYQPKRKGSTAFYHEIIAISKADADVITKPMIQDMMHKYIELRGLQNAIVLAKSHENQHIHFMISGNELFSKKRLRMSQEEMKTLLRDFENYHLEKYPEIVHSTVHTNKEKETSRNIQKENSNRRKEKEYQLKLRLPNTKTQKETVAEMVQNIMKNIDNFSQFTKQIKDIETLKIYTYRSKIKGVLYQNRKYRFSTLNIAKDKILQLEKIQNRLNKLSLIEEMHNKQRNQKIELER
;
A
#
# COMPACT_ATOMS: atom_id res chain seq x y z
N MET A 1 -5.55 -3.32 -16.03
CA MET A 1 -5.38 -1.99 -15.37
C MET A 1 -5.04 -2.16 -13.89
N ILE A 2 -4.26 -1.25 -13.29
CA ILE A 2 -3.95 -1.31 -11.85
C ILE A 2 -4.91 -0.37 -11.12
N HIS A 3 -5.67 -0.92 -10.18
CA HIS A 3 -6.57 -0.15 -9.33
C HIS A 3 -5.93 0.13 -7.97
N LYS A 4 -5.99 1.39 -7.52
CA LYS A 4 -5.59 1.82 -6.17
C LYS A 4 -6.77 2.46 -5.49
N PHE A 5 -7.03 2.03 -4.25
CA PHE A 5 -8.15 2.47 -3.44
C PHE A 5 -7.65 3.11 -2.14
N LYS A 6 -8.11 4.32 -1.85
CA LYS A 6 -7.79 5.05 -0.61
C LYS A 6 -9.06 5.63 -0.01
N THR A 7 -9.28 5.38 1.27
CA THR A 7 -10.35 6.03 2.04
C THR A 7 -9.82 7.30 2.71
N ARG A 8 -10.56 8.39 2.62
CA ARG A 8 -10.31 9.65 3.30
C ARG A 8 -11.34 9.84 4.39
N LYS A 9 -10.88 9.96 5.64
CA LYS A 9 -11.74 10.15 6.81
C LYS A 9 -11.84 11.62 7.21
N ASN A 10 -10.82 12.40 6.88
CA ASN A 10 -10.76 13.82 7.21
C ASN A 10 -11.47 14.64 6.12
N ILE A 11 -12.53 15.34 6.52
CA ILE A 11 -13.31 16.20 5.63
C ILE A 11 -12.51 17.42 5.13
N TYR A 12 -11.61 17.94 5.96
CA TYR A 12 -10.76 19.07 5.60
C TYR A 12 -9.78 18.77 4.46
N SER A 13 -9.58 17.50 4.13
CA SER A 13 -8.78 17.09 2.97
C SER A 13 -9.51 17.22 1.64
N ALA A 14 -10.80 17.63 1.61
CA ALA A 14 -11.59 17.71 0.38
C ALA A 14 -10.98 18.71 -0.61
N LYS A 15 -10.73 19.95 -0.18
CA LYS A 15 -10.11 20.99 -1.05
C LYS A 15 -8.74 20.54 -1.57
N GLN A 16 -7.91 19.94 -0.70
CA GLN A 16 -6.61 19.43 -1.08
C GLN A 16 -6.71 18.32 -2.12
N LEU A 17 -7.69 17.41 -1.99
CA LEU A 17 -7.87 16.31 -2.92
C LEU A 17 -8.41 16.79 -4.26
N VAL A 18 -9.37 17.73 -4.27
CA VAL A 18 -9.86 18.37 -5.50
C VAL A 18 -8.72 19.05 -6.24
N ASN A 19 -7.94 19.87 -5.54
CA ASN A 19 -6.78 20.54 -6.13
C ASN A 19 -5.76 19.53 -6.68
N TYR A 20 -5.45 18.47 -5.93
CA TYR A 20 -4.55 17.41 -6.38
C TYR A 20 -5.02 16.71 -7.66
N ILE A 21 -6.35 16.50 -7.81
CA ILE A 21 -6.92 15.86 -8.99
C ILE A 21 -6.98 16.83 -10.19
N LEU A 22 -7.24 18.10 -9.94
CA LEU A 22 -7.44 19.08 -11.02
C LEU A 22 -6.15 19.75 -11.48
N THR A 23 -5.09 19.73 -10.69
CA THR A 23 -3.79 20.33 -11.01
C THR A 23 -2.73 19.27 -11.32
N ASP A 24 -1.96 19.46 -12.39
CA ASP A 24 -0.70 18.75 -12.60
C ASP A 24 0.43 19.40 -11.82
N LYS A 25 1.56 18.68 -11.71
CA LYS A 25 2.68 18.96 -10.80
C LYS A 25 3.16 20.40 -10.76
N ASP A 26 2.99 21.17 -11.85
CA ASP A 26 3.51 22.54 -11.98
C ASP A 26 2.60 23.53 -12.73
N LYS A 27 1.40 23.12 -13.14
CA LYS A 27 0.48 24.00 -13.90
C LYS A 27 -0.96 23.78 -13.47
N ILE A 28 -1.69 24.86 -13.31
CA ILE A 28 -3.16 24.82 -13.33
C ILE A 28 -3.53 24.44 -14.76
N LEU A 29 -3.73 23.14 -14.99
CA LEU A 29 -4.30 22.71 -16.27
C LEU A 29 -5.68 23.32 -16.40
N ASN A 30 -5.97 23.84 -17.60
CA ASN A 30 -7.37 24.10 -17.95
C ASN A 30 -8.12 22.77 -17.71
N PRO A 31 -9.02 22.67 -16.72
CA PRO A 31 -9.69 21.42 -16.39
C PRO A 31 -10.44 20.82 -17.58
N PHE A 32 -10.75 21.63 -18.60
CA PHE A 32 -11.50 21.23 -19.81
C PHE A 32 -10.60 20.66 -20.93
N GLU A 33 -9.29 20.74 -20.84
CA GLU A 33 -8.40 20.16 -21.86
C GLU A 33 -8.19 18.65 -21.73
N ALA A 34 -8.30 18.11 -20.51
CA ALA A 34 -8.21 16.68 -20.23
C ALA A 34 -9.60 16.08 -20.02
N PRO A 35 -9.80 14.78 -20.27
CA PRO A 35 -11.04 14.10 -19.94
C PRO A 35 -11.43 14.33 -18.48
N LEU A 36 -12.61 14.91 -18.29
CA LEU A 36 -13.16 15.31 -16.99
C LEU A 36 -14.61 14.88 -16.89
N VAL A 37 -15.00 14.26 -15.78
CA VAL A 37 -16.41 13.96 -15.45
C VAL A 37 -16.73 14.61 -14.10
N LEU A 38 -17.76 15.45 -14.12
CA LEU A 38 -18.37 16.08 -12.96
C LEU A 38 -19.80 15.55 -12.83
N GLN A 39 -20.05 14.69 -11.83
CA GLN A 39 -21.37 14.11 -11.63
C GLN A 39 -21.95 14.59 -10.31
N ASN A 40 -23.19 15.09 -10.36
CA ASN A 40 -23.91 15.66 -9.22
C ASN A 40 -23.13 16.78 -8.51
N ILE A 41 -22.34 17.53 -9.26
CA ILE A 41 -21.59 18.70 -8.81
C ILE A 41 -22.28 19.94 -9.36
N ASN A 42 -22.64 20.86 -8.48
CA ASN A 42 -23.33 22.12 -8.85
C ASN A 42 -22.36 23.29 -8.97
N ARG A 43 -21.28 23.28 -8.15
CA ARG A 43 -20.29 24.35 -8.15
C ARG A 43 -19.15 23.99 -9.10
N LEU A 44 -19.04 24.69 -10.21
CA LEU A 44 -18.05 24.43 -11.25
C LEU A 44 -16.74 25.20 -11.05
N GLU A 45 -16.72 26.18 -10.16
CA GLU A 45 -15.51 26.95 -9.85
C GLU A 45 -14.55 26.10 -9.01
N LEU A 46 -13.27 26.09 -9.38
CA LEU A 46 -12.20 25.30 -8.74
C LEU A 46 -12.14 25.49 -7.23
N ASP A 47 -12.30 26.72 -6.77
CA ASP A 47 -12.22 27.06 -5.35
C ASP A 47 -13.41 26.57 -4.52
N THR A 48 -14.56 26.37 -5.13
CA THR A 48 -15.82 26.02 -4.48
C THR A 48 -16.29 24.60 -4.74
N LEU A 49 -15.77 23.93 -5.77
CA LEU A 49 -16.17 22.56 -6.16
C LEU A 49 -16.14 21.57 -4.98
N HIS A 50 -15.14 21.66 -4.12
CA HIS A 50 -15.01 20.80 -2.93
C HIS A 50 -16.16 20.96 -1.93
N ILE A 51 -16.90 22.09 -1.96
CA ILE A 51 -17.99 22.39 -1.02
C ILE A 51 -19.17 21.44 -1.26
N ASP A 52 -19.44 21.01 -2.50
CA ASP A 52 -20.51 20.04 -2.78
C ASP A 52 -20.27 18.72 -2.05
N PHE A 53 -19.03 18.27 -1.97
CA PHE A 53 -18.65 17.09 -1.19
C PHE A 53 -18.85 17.31 0.31
N LEU A 54 -18.52 18.49 0.83
CA LEU A 54 -18.70 18.82 2.24
C LEU A 54 -20.18 18.94 2.61
N ASP A 55 -20.99 19.53 1.73
CA ASP A 55 -22.44 19.65 1.93
C ASP A 55 -23.08 18.25 1.95
N ASN A 56 -22.73 17.39 1.02
CA ASN A 56 -23.23 16.01 1.00
C ASN A 56 -22.76 15.20 2.23
N TYR A 57 -21.55 15.42 2.73
CA TYR A 57 -21.05 14.74 3.93
C TYR A 57 -21.89 15.03 5.18
N LYS A 58 -22.58 16.18 5.25
CA LYS A 58 -23.46 16.54 6.38
C LYS A 58 -24.60 15.53 6.60
N TYR A 59 -25.00 14.84 5.56
CA TYR A 59 -26.04 13.78 5.63
C TYR A 59 -25.51 12.46 6.19
N GLN A 60 -24.18 12.26 6.24
CA GLN A 60 -23.63 11.03 6.80
C GLN A 60 -23.87 10.93 8.33
N PRO A 61 -24.15 9.70 8.84
CA PRO A 61 -24.15 9.48 10.28
C PRO A 61 -22.77 9.80 10.87
N LYS A 62 -22.73 10.66 11.89
CA LYS A 62 -21.50 11.03 12.59
C LYS A 62 -20.98 9.85 13.42
N ARG A 63 -20.12 9.02 12.84
CA ARG A 63 -19.44 7.91 13.50
C ARG A 63 -17.92 8.11 13.42
N LYS A 64 -17.22 7.86 14.53
CA LYS A 64 -15.75 7.94 14.57
C LYS A 64 -15.16 7.03 13.48
N GLY A 65 -14.28 7.59 12.64
CA GLY A 65 -13.60 6.85 11.58
C GLY A 65 -14.42 6.57 10.32
N SER A 66 -15.58 7.22 10.15
CA SER A 66 -16.35 7.18 8.91
C SER A 66 -15.53 7.69 7.72
N THR A 67 -15.65 7.02 6.58
CA THR A 67 -15.05 7.48 5.32
C THR A 67 -15.85 8.67 4.80
N ALA A 68 -15.20 9.82 4.66
CA ALA A 68 -15.80 11.00 4.06
C ALA A 68 -15.80 10.94 2.54
N PHE A 69 -14.67 10.51 1.97
CA PHE A 69 -14.47 10.40 0.51
C PHE A 69 -13.66 9.16 0.19
N TYR A 70 -13.87 8.64 -1.02
CA TYR A 70 -12.99 7.67 -1.64
C TYR A 70 -12.10 8.38 -2.66
N HIS A 71 -10.84 8.01 -2.71
CA HIS A 71 -9.93 8.36 -3.77
C HIS A 71 -9.50 7.08 -4.47
N GLU A 72 -10.05 6.84 -5.63
CA GLU A 72 -9.78 5.68 -6.47
C GLU A 72 -8.94 6.12 -7.66
N ILE A 73 -7.97 5.28 -8.06
CA ILE A 73 -7.08 5.57 -9.18
C ILE A 73 -7.03 4.33 -10.06
N ILE A 74 -7.33 4.51 -11.33
CA ILE A 74 -7.15 3.49 -12.36
C ILE A 74 -5.93 3.87 -13.17
N ALA A 75 -4.88 3.03 -13.11
CA ALA A 75 -3.67 3.24 -13.89
C ALA A 75 -3.69 2.34 -15.13
N ILE A 76 -3.40 2.95 -16.27
CA ILE A 76 -3.28 2.34 -17.58
C ILE A 76 -1.82 1.94 -17.79
N SER A 77 -1.57 0.90 -18.57
CA SER A 77 -0.20 0.51 -18.93
C SER A 77 0.47 1.60 -19.77
N LYS A 78 1.74 1.86 -19.52
CA LYS A 78 2.52 2.77 -20.36
C LYS A 78 2.60 2.29 -21.81
N ALA A 79 2.55 0.97 -22.03
CA ALA A 79 2.59 0.38 -23.37
C ALA A 79 1.30 0.66 -24.19
N ASP A 80 0.19 1.03 -23.52
CA ASP A 80 -1.05 1.39 -24.18
C ASP A 80 -1.24 2.92 -24.28
N ALA A 81 -0.33 3.73 -23.73
CA ALA A 81 -0.49 5.18 -23.63
C ALA A 81 -0.64 5.87 -24.98
N ASP A 82 0.04 5.36 -26.00
CA ASP A 82 0.06 5.95 -27.35
C ASP A 82 -1.21 5.62 -28.16
N VAL A 83 -1.93 4.54 -27.81
CA VAL A 83 -3.15 4.12 -28.51
C VAL A 83 -4.42 4.67 -27.85
N ILE A 84 -4.33 5.12 -26.60
CA ILE A 84 -5.47 5.62 -25.85
C ILE A 84 -5.78 7.08 -26.21
N THR A 85 -7.02 7.29 -26.62
CA THR A 85 -7.55 8.63 -26.98
C THR A 85 -8.36 9.23 -25.82
N LYS A 86 -8.53 10.57 -25.84
CA LYS A 86 -9.38 11.27 -24.85
C LYS A 86 -10.83 10.75 -24.83
N PRO A 87 -11.49 10.50 -25.98
CA PRO A 87 -12.84 9.89 -25.98
C PRO A 87 -12.90 8.51 -25.31
N MET A 88 -11.88 7.65 -25.53
CA MET A 88 -11.81 6.34 -24.88
C MET A 88 -11.73 6.48 -23.35
N ILE A 89 -10.91 7.40 -22.87
CA ILE A 89 -10.78 7.68 -21.43
C ILE A 89 -12.10 8.19 -20.86
N GLN A 90 -12.76 9.10 -21.56
CA GLN A 90 -14.05 9.65 -21.14
C GLN A 90 -15.11 8.56 -21.02
N ASP A 91 -15.20 7.67 -22.01
CA ASP A 91 -16.09 6.52 -21.99
C ASP A 91 -15.77 5.54 -20.86
N MET A 92 -14.49 5.23 -20.64
CA MET A 92 -14.05 4.39 -19.54
C MET A 92 -14.40 5.00 -18.17
N MET A 93 -14.31 6.33 -18.01
CA MET A 93 -14.75 7.01 -16.77
C MET A 93 -16.24 6.78 -16.52
N HIS A 94 -17.08 6.98 -17.52
CA HIS A 94 -18.52 6.77 -17.41
C HIS A 94 -18.85 5.30 -17.10
N LYS A 95 -18.19 4.37 -17.79
CA LYS A 95 -18.39 2.93 -17.57
C LYS A 95 -17.96 2.51 -16.17
N TYR A 96 -16.86 3.04 -15.65
CA TYR A 96 -16.44 2.78 -14.29
C TYR A 96 -17.45 3.29 -13.25
N ILE A 97 -17.97 4.51 -13.45
CA ILE A 97 -19.02 5.12 -12.61
C ILE A 97 -20.28 4.26 -12.61
N GLU A 98 -20.68 3.76 -13.78
CA GLU A 98 -21.83 2.87 -13.94
C GLU A 98 -21.64 1.56 -13.16
N LEU A 99 -20.55 0.82 -13.44
CA LEU A 99 -20.25 -0.46 -12.81
C LEU A 99 -20.05 -0.34 -11.28
N ARG A 100 -19.52 0.79 -10.83
CA ARG A 100 -19.32 1.09 -9.40
C ARG A 100 -20.63 1.44 -8.68
N GLY A 101 -21.74 1.63 -9.42
CA GLY A 101 -23.04 2.01 -8.88
C GLY A 101 -23.07 3.42 -8.29
N LEU A 102 -22.43 4.38 -8.98
CA LEU A 102 -22.24 5.73 -8.47
C LEU A 102 -23.24 6.75 -9.03
N GLN A 103 -24.32 6.33 -9.67
CA GLN A 103 -25.30 7.23 -10.32
C GLN A 103 -25.82 8.31 -9.34
N ASN A 104 -26.01 7.93 -8.07
CA ASN A 104 -26.47 8.81 -7.01
C ASN A 104 -25.33 9.30 -6.10
N ALA A 105 -24.09 9.35 -6.58
CA ALA A 105 -22.94 9.85 -5.85
C ALA A 105 -22.47 11.19 -6.41
N ILE A 106 -21.78 11.99 -5.58
CA ILE A 106 -20.95 13.09 -6.09
C ILE A 106 -19.63 12.49 -6.55
N VAL A 107 -19.29 12.69 -7.82
CA VAL A 107 -18.07 12.17 -8.43
C VAL A 107 -17.34 13.29 -9.19
N LEU A 108 -16.06 13.44 -8.88
CA LEU A 108 -15.09 14.16 -9.70
C LEU A 108 -14.11 13.14 -10.26
N ALA A 109 -14.05 13.00 -11.59
CA ALA A 109 -13.06 12.15 -12.24
C ALA A 109 -12.26 12.94 -13.27
N LYS A 110 -10.93 12.76 -13.29
CA LYS A 110 -10.02 13.40 -14.24
C LYS A 110 -8.89 12.47 -14.63
N SER A 111 -8.53 12.50 -15.92
CA SER A 111 -7.34 11.80 -16.42
C SER A 111 -6.10 12.70 -16.34
N HIS A 112 -4.96 12.09 -16.04
CA HIS A 112 -3.66 12.72 -16.14
C HIS A 112 -2.83 12.01 -17.21
N GLU A 113 -2.33 12.78 -18.20
CA GLU A 113 -1.38 12.33 -19.23
C GLU A 113 -1.76 10.99 -19.92
N ASN A 114 -3.04 10.69 -20.06
CA ASN A 114 -3.58 9.41 -20.58
C ASN A 114 -3.08 8.14 -19.86
N GLN A 115 -2.43 8.29 -18.69
CA GLN A 115 -1.83 7.15 -17.97
C GLN A 115 -2.64 6.69 -16.76
N HIS A 116 -3.38 7.60 -16.11
CA HIS A 116 -4.20 7.24 -14.97
C HIS A 116 -5.39 8.18 -14.79
N ILE A 117 -6.47 7.60 -14.29
CA ILE A 117 -7.71 8.29 -14.01
C ILE A 117 -7.87 8.37 -12.51
N HIS A 118 -8.06 9.57 -11.98
CA HIS A 118 -8.38 9.81 -10.59
C HIS A 118 -9.88 9.99 -10.42
N PHE A 119 -10.44 9.36 -9.38
CA PHE A 119 -11.83 9.55 -8.97
C PHE A 119 -11.84 10.03 -7.52
N MET A 120 -12.49 11.16 -7.25
CA MET A 120 -12.95 11.52 -5.92
C MET A 120 -14.44 11.22 -5.85
N ILE A 121 -14.85 10.39 -4.88
CA ILE A 121 -16.22 9.90 -4.76
C ILE A 121 -16.70 10.23 -3.35
N SER A 122 -17.93 10.74 -3.21
CA SER A 122 -18.55 10.95 -1.91
C SER A 122 -18.67 9.65 -1.12
N GLY A 123 -18.61 9.72 0.21
CA GLY A 123 -18.74 8.54 1.08
C GLY A 123 -20.17 8.01 1.23
N ASN A 124 -21.17 8.78 0.78
CA ASN A 124 -22.60 8.48 0.82
C ASN A 124 -23.27 8.91 -0.50
N GLU A 125 -24.44 8.36 -0.75
CA GLU A 125 -25.31 8.80 -1.84
C GLU A 125 -25.73 10.26 -1.62
N LEU A 126 -26.09 10.92 -2.70
CA LEU A 126 -26.50 12.33 -2.73
C LEU A 126 -27.66 12.58 -1.74
N PHE A 127 -27.48 13.52 -0.84
CA PHE A 127 -28.43 13.91 0.22
C PHE A 127 -28.98 12.73 1.05
N SER A 128 -28.22 11.65 1.16
CA SER A 128 -28.65 10.41 1.80
C SER A 128 -27.69 9.96 2.92
N LYS A 129 -28.25 9.25 3.91
CA LYS A 129 -27.47 8.55 4.93
C LYS A 129 -26.84 7.24 4.42
N LYS A 130 -27.27 6.75 3.24
CA LYS A 130 -26.79 5.51 2.66
C LYS A 130 -25.34 5.63 2.19
N ARG A 131 -24.51 4.72 2.65
CA ARG A 131 -23.07 4.75 2.39
C ARG A 131 -22.70 3.97 1.14
N LEU A 132 -21.78 4.52 0.37
CA LEU A 132 -21.23 3.90 -0.84
C LEU A 132 -20.08 2.95 -0.50
N ARG A 133 -20.40 1.85 0.19
CA ARG A 133 -19.43 0.80 0.49
C ARG A 133 -19.49 -0.29 -0.56
N MET A 134 -18.32 -0.90 -0.78
CA MET A 134 -18.19 -2.07 -1.64
C MET A 134 -17.27 -3.07 -0.93
N SER A 135 -17.64 -4.34 -0.94
CA SER A 135 -16.80 -5.42 -0.43
C SER A 135 -15.62 -5.67 -1.36
N GLN A 136 -14.63 -6.41 -0.86
CA GLN A 136 -13.48 -6.78 -1.69
C GLN A 136 -13.86 -7.68 -2.87
N GLU A 137 -14.88 -8.53 -2.68
CA GLU A 137 -15.35 -9.43 -3.73
C GLU A 137 -16.11 -8.68 -4.82
N GLU A 138 -17.03 -7.77 -4.43
CA GLU A 138 -17.70 -6.87 -5.38
C GLU A 138 -16.70 -6.03 -6.17
N MET A 139 -15.66 -5.49 -5.50
CA MET A 139 -14.61 -4.74 -6.17
C MET A 139 -13.83 -5.58 -7.18
N LYS A 140 -13.53 -6.84 -6.89
CA LYS A 140 -12.86 -7.73 -7.84
C LYS A 140 -13.73 -8.03 -9.06
N THR A 141 -15.02 -8.28 -8.83
CA THR A 141 -15.98 -8.49 -9.92
C THR A 141 -16.08 -7.26 -10.79
N LEU A 142 -16.28 -6.08 -10.19
CA LEU A 142 -16.29 -4.81 -10.91
C LEU A 142 -15.04 -4.60 -11.78
N LEU A 143 -13.85 -4.83 -11.23
CA LEU A 143 -12.60 -4.62 -11.97
C LEU A 143 -12.42 -5.61 -13.11
N ARG A 144 -12.94 -6.83 -12.97
CA ARG A 144 -12.98 -7.82 -14.05
C ARG A 144 -13.94 -7.40 -15.15
N ASP A 145 -15.15 -6.98 -14.78
CA ASP A 145 -16.16 -6.52 -15.72
C ASP A 145 -15.72 -5.26 -16.46
N PHE A 146 -15.03 -4.37 -15.76
CA PHE A 146 -14.43 -3.18 -16.35
C PHE A 146 -13.32 -3.52 -17.35
N GLU A 147 -12.45 -4.49 -17.03
CA GLU A 147 -11.41 -4.97 -17.95
C GLU A 147 -12.03 -5.69 -19.16
N ASN A 148 -13.06 -6.52 -18.98
CA ASN A 148 -13.77 -7.14 -20.09
C ASN A 148 -14.39 -6.10 -21.02
N TYR A 149 -15.04 -5.07 -20.46
CA TYR A 149 -15.62 -3.99 -21.25
C TYR A 149 -14.61 -3.29 -22.15
N HIS A 150 -13.44 -2.88 -21.59
CA HIS A 150 -12.48 -2.18 -22.43
C HIS A 150 -11.79 -3.11 -23.44
N LEU A 151 -11.60 -4.39 -23.14
CA LEU A 151 -11.05 -5.36 -24.08
C LEU A 151 -12.01 -5.64 -25.25
N GLU A 152 -13.31 -5.66 -24.96
CA GLU A 152 -14.35 -5.86 -26.00
C GLU A 152 -14.49 -4.62 -26.88
N LYS A 153 -14.52 -3.44 -26.28
CA LYS A 153 -14.79 -2.18 -26.98
C LYS A 153 -13.55 -1.56 -27.62
N TYR A 154 -12.38 -1.76 -27.00
CA TYR A 154 -11.10 -1.18 -27.40
C TYR A 154 -10.01 -2.26 -27.46
N PRO A 155 -10.07 -3.16 -28.45
CA PRO A 155 -9.17 -4.32 -28.56
C PRO A 155 -7.69 -3.92 -28.71
N GLU A 156 -7.40 -2.68 -29.09
CA GLU A 156 -6.04 -2.10 -29.14
C GLU A 156 -5.40 -1.90 -27.76
N ILE A 157 -6.19 -1.85 -26.67
CA ILE A 157 -5.68 -1.70 -25.28
C ILE A 157 -5.36 -3.07 -24.72
N VAL A 158 -4.23 -3.66 -25.11
CA VAL A 158 -3.88 -5.06 -24.80
C VAL A 158 -3.13 -5.24 -23.48
N HIS A 159 -2.29 -4.27 -23.11
CA HIS A 159 -1.37 -4.40 -21.98
C HIS A 159 -1.96 -3.97 -20.65
N SER A 160 -3.15 -3.39 -20.65
CA SER A 160 -3.84 -2.89 -19.45
C SER A 160 -4.73 -3.96 -18.79
N THR A 161 -4.33 -5.23 -18.84
CA THR A 161 -5.08 -6.37 -18.29
C THR A 161 -4.38 -6.93 -17.05
N VAL A 162 -5.06 -6.94 -15.91
CA VAL A 162 -4.55 -7.46 -14.64
C VAL A 162 -5.54 -8.41 -13.98
N HIS A 163 -6.83 -8.14 -14.09
CA HIS A 163 -7.90 -8.86 -13.38
C HIS A 163 -8.51 -9.99 -14.21
N THR A 164 -8.38 -9.93 -15.54
CA THR A 164 -8.81 -10.96 -16.50
C THR A 164 -7.70 -11.93 -16.89
N ASN A 165 -6.44 -11.64 -16.54
CA ASN A 165 -5.29 -12.45 -16.89
C ASN A 165 -5.28 -13.77 -16.09
N LYS A 166 -5.77 -14.84 -16.70
CA LYS A 166 -5.86 -16.20 -16.10
C LYS A 166 -4.52 -16.76 -15.64
N GLU A 167 -3.40 -16.46 -16.31
CA GLU A 167 -2.08 -16.95 -15.94
C GLU A 167 -1.61 -16.42 -14.57
N LYS A 168 -1.88 -15.13 -14.28
CA LYS A 168 -1.56 -14.55 -12.97
C LYS A 168 -2.47 -15.08 -11.86
N GLU A 169 -3.71 -15.38 -12.17
CA GLU A 169 -4.66 -15.97 -11.22
C GLU A 169 -4.26 -17.41 -10.89
N THR A 170 -3.89 -18.20 -11.89
CA THR A 170 -3.37 -19.56 -11.73
C THR A 170 -2.11 -19.58 -10.87
N SER A 171 -1.16 -18.67 -11.12
CA SER A 171 0.07 -18.55 -10.33
C SER A 171 -0.20 -18.21 -8.86
N ARG A 172 -1.16 -17.31 -8.58
CA ARG A 172 -1.58 -16.97 -7.20
C ARG A 172 -2.27 -18.14 -6.52
N ASN A 173 -3.11 -18.88 -7.21
CA ASN A 173 -3.80 -20.07 -6.69
C ASN A 173 -2.81 -21.18 -6.39
N ILE A 174 -1.85 -21.45 -7.26
CA ILE A 174 -0.77 -22.41 -7.03
C ILE A 174 0.06 -22.04 -5.80
N GLN A 175 0.38 -20.76 -5.59
CA GLN A 175 1.10 -20.33 -4.39
C GLN A 175 0.29 -20.53 -3.11
N LYS A 176 -1.03 -20.28 -3.16
CA LYS A 176 -1.95 -20.48 -2.03
C LYS A 176 -2.12 -21.96 -1.70
N GLU A 177 -2.30 -22.80 -2.71
CA GLU A 177 -2.36 -24.26 -2.54
C GLU A 177 -1.04 -24.82 -1.99
N ASN A 178 0.09 -24.40 -2.51
CA ASN A 178 1.40 -24.83 -2.01
C ASN A 178 1.62 -24.41 -0.54
N SER A 179 1.10 -23.26 -0.14
CA SER A 179 1.12 -22.84 1.27
C SER A 179 0.25 -23.74 2.15
N ASN A 180 -0.95 -24.10 1.69
CA ASN A 180 -1.86 -24.98 2.42
C ASN A 180 -1.32 -26.42 2.49
N ARG A 181 -0.78 -26.97 1.40
CA ARG A 181 -0.12 -28.28 1.38
C ARG A 181 1.07 -28.36 2.35
N ARG A 182 1.84 -27.27 2.52
CA ARG A 182 2.95 -27.22 3.49
C ARG A 182 2.44 -27.27 4.94
N LYS A 183 1.39 -26.53 5.25
CA LYS A 183 0.77 -26.56 6.59
C LYS A 183 0.23 -27.96 6.91
N GLU A 184 -0.42 -28.59 5.94
CA GLU A 184 -0.92 -29.95 6.08
C GLU A 184 0.20 -30.96 6.30
N LYS A 185 1.30 -30.86 5.53
CA LYS A 185 2.49 -31.71 5.73
C LYS A 185 3.11 -31.52 7.12
N GLU A 186 3.21 -30.28 7.61
CA GLU A 186 3.71 -29.98 8.96
C GLU A 186 2.77 -30.56 10.03
N TYR A 187 1.46 -30.49 9.83
CA TYR A 187 0.45 -31.08 10.72
C TYR A 187 0.54 -32.62 10.73
N GLN A 188 0.60 -33.26 9.56
CA GLN A 188 0.73 -34.72 9.44
C GLN A 188 2.06 -35.24 10.02
N LEU A 189 3.14 -34.47 9.88
CA LEU A 189 4.42 -34.82 10.51
C LEU A 189 4.33 -34.82 12.04
N LYS A 190 3.64 -33.82 12.62
CA LYS A 190 3.42 -33.73 14.07
C LYS A 190 2.56 -34.88 14.61
N LEU A 191 1.55 -35.30 13.84
CA LEU A 191 0.71 -36.47 14.21
C LEU A 191 1.53 -37.77 14.24
N ARG A 192 2.45 -37.95 13.29
CA ARG A 192 3.29 -39.17 13.20
C ARG A 192 4.46 -39.17 14.20
N LEU A 193 5.03 -38.01 14.45
CA LEU A 193 6.21 -37.79 15.26
C LEU A 193 6.00 -36.61 16.19
N PRO A 194 5.25 -36.76 17.29
CA PRO A 194 4.84 -35.66 18.19
C PRO A 194 6.02 -34.84 18.74
N ASN A 195 7.19 -35.49 18.95
CA ASN A 195 8.39 -34.86 19.51
C ASN A 195 9.30 -34.21 18.47
N THR A 196 8.95 -34.28 17.18
CA THR A 196 9.79 -33.69 16.12
C THR A 196 9.49 -32.22 15.98
N LYS A 197 10.52 -31.39 16.18
CA LYS A 197 10.40 -29.92 15.97
C LYS A 197 10.26 -29.60 14.49
N THR A 198 9.31 -28.74 14.16
CA THR A 198 9.21 -28.18 12.81
C THR A 198 10.36 -27.22 12.54
N GLN A 199 10.72 -27.02 11.27
CA GLN A 199 11.75 -26.00 10.92
C GLN A 199 11.44 -24.62 11.51
N LYS A 200 10.18 -24.24 11.62
CA LYS A 200 9.74 -22.99 12.23
C LYS A 200 10.09 -22.95 13.72
N GLU A 201 9.83 -24.01 14.44
CA GLU A 201 10.13 -24.13 15.87
C GLU A 201 11.64 -24.11 16.11
N THR A 202 12.41 -24.83 15.29
CA THR A 202 13.89 -24.82 15.35
C THR A 202 14.43 -23.41 15.15
N VAL A 203 13.97 -22.69 14.12
CA VAL A 203 14.40 -21.31 13.85
C VAL A 203 13.95 -20.36 14.95
N ALA A 204 12.74 -20.55 15.50
CA ALA A 204 12.25 -19.73 16.61
C ALA A 204 13.13 -19.89 17.86
N GLU A 205 13.49 -21.11 18.21
CA GLU A 205 14.40 -21.38 19.34
C GLU A 205 15.79 -20.78 19.12
N MET A 206 16.39 -20.97 17.93
CA MET A 206 17.67 -20.38 17.59
C MET A 206 17.66 -18.86 17.81
N VAL A 207 16.66 -18.17 17.24
CA VAL A 207 16.56 -16.72 17.34
C VAL A 207 16.23 -16.28 18.77
N GLN A 208 15.37 -17.00 19.49
CA GLN A 208 15.06 -16.71 20.90
C GLN A 208 16.28 -16.88 21.80
N ASN A 209 17.12 -17.89 21.56
CA ASN A 209 18.35 -18.09 22.32
C ASN A 209 19.36 -16.95 22.06
N ILE A 210 19.51 -16.51 20.82
CA ILE A 210 20.31 -15.33 20.50
C ILE A 210 19.76 -14.12 21.27
N MET A 211 18.44 -13.90 21.24
CA MET A 211 17.77 -12.77 21.88
C MET A 211 17.90 -12.73 23.41
N LYS A 212 18.21 -13.85 24.06
CA LYS A 212 18.46 -13.91 25.52
C LYS A 212 19.84 -13.38 25.90
N ASN A 213 20.82 -13.51 25.00
CA ASN A 213 22.24 -13.29 25.28
C ASN A 213 22.79 -12.02 24.60
N ILE A 214 21.93 -11.07 24.28
CA ILE A 214 22.32 -9.85 23.59
C ILE A 214 21.79 -8.59 24.29
N ASP A 215 22.61 -7.55 24.31
CA ASP A 215 22.31 -6.25 24.91
C ASP A 215 22.00 -5.18 23.86
N ASN A 216 22.48 -5.36 22.64
CA ASN A 216 22.29 -4.39 21.57
C ASN A 216 22.11 -5.06 20.21
N PHE A 217 21.70 -4.23 19.22
CA PHE A 217 21.34 -4.71 17.89
C PHE A 217 22.56 -5.16 17.06
N SER A 218 23.74 -4.60 17.32
CA SER A 218 24.99 -5.01 16.66
C SER A 218 25.37 -6.43 17.03
N GLN A 219 25.28 -6.78 18.33
CA GLN A 219 25.50 -8.15 18.81
C GLN A 219 24.51 -9.13 18.19
N PHE A 220 23.23 -8.74 18.07
CA PHE A 220 22.22 -9.55 17.40
C PHE A 220 22.61 -9.88 15.96
N THR A 221 22.99 -8.86 15.19
CA THR A 221 23.38 -9.05 13.80
C THR A 221 24.63 -9.88 13.64
N LYS A 222 25.59 -9.74 14.56
CA LYS A 222 26.82 -10.53 14.59
C LYS A 222 26.51 -12.00 14.88
N GLN A 223 25.79 -12.30 15.95
CA GLN A 223 25.46 -13.69 16.32
C GLN A 223 24.62 -14.42 15.26
N ILE A 224 23.74 -13.71 14.53
CA ILE A 224 23.04 -14.31 13.39
C ILE A 224 24.03 -14.65 12.26
N LYS A 225 25.02 -13.79 11.99
CA LYS A 225 26.02 -14.04 10.93
C LYS A 225 26.96 -15.18 11.30
N ASP A 226 27.23 -15.39 12.57
CA ASP A 226 28.09 -16.46 13.07
C ASP A 226 27.44 -17.86 12.89
N ILE A 227 26.12 -17.91 12.65
CA ILE A 227 25.40 -19.14 12.35
C ILE A 227 25.27 -19.29 10.83
N GLU A 228 26.06 -20.15 10.21
CA GLU A 228 26.09 -20.38 8.76
C GLU A 228 24.71 -20.59 8.13
N THR A 229 23.81 -21.27 8.85
CA THR A 229 22.48 -21.62 8.37
C THR A 229 21.47 -20.46 8.45
N LEU A 230 21.81 -19.35 9.14
CA LEU A 230 20.96 -18.20 9.33
C LEU A 230 21.48 -16.97 8.58
N LYS A 231 20.61 -16.27 7.87
CA LYS A 231 20.92 -14.97 7.25
C LYS A 231 19.85 -13.95 7.63
N ILE A 232 20.25 -12.69 7.72
CA ILE A 232 19.32 -11.60 8.03
C ILE A 232 18.41 -11.36 6.83
N TYR A 233 17.09 -11.25 7.07
CA TYR A 233 16.11 -10.89 6.08
C TYR A 233 15.67 -9.43 6.26
N THR A 234 15.94 -8.61 5.25
CA THR A 234 15.53 -7.20 5.20
C THR A 234 14.39 -6.96 4.22
N TYR A 235 13.54 -5.98 4.52
CA TYR A 235 12.50 -5.49 3.62
C TYR A 235 12.36 -3.97 3.80
N ARG A 236 12.48 -3.19 2.73
CA ARG A 236 12.49 -1.72 2.74
C ARG A 236 13.50 -1.16 3.75
N SER A 237 14.75 -1.63 3.66
CA SER A 237 15.88 -1.25 4.51
C SER A 237 15.70 -1.53 6.02
N LYS A 238 14.67 -2.27 6.41
CA LYS A 238 14.42 -2.68 7.81
C LYS A 238 14.57 -4.18 7.95
N ILE A 239 15.21 -4.62 9.02
CA ILE A 239 15.29 -6.04 9.35
C ILE A 239 13.92 -6.54 9.78
N LYS A 240 13.42 -7.58 9.12
CA LYS A 240 12.08 -8.14 9.32
C LYS A 240 12.07 -9.57 9.82
N GLY A 241 13.21 -10.24 9.78
CA GLY A 241 13.31 -11.63 10.16
C GLY A 241 14.63 -12.25 9.75
N VAL A 242 14.65 -13.56 9.62
CA VAL A 242 15.80 -14.36 9.22
C VAL A 242 15.46 -15.27 8.04
N LEU A 243 16.49 -15.62 7.28
CA LEU A 243 16.46 -16.66 6.26
C LEU A 243 17.11 -17.91 6.84
N TYR A 244 16.46 -19.05 6.71
CA TYR A 244 16.97 -20.36 7.06
C TYR A 244 16.68 -21.32 5.90
N GLN A 245 17.71 -21.97 5.37
CA GLN A 245 17.57 -22.87 4.19
C GLN A 245 16.76 -22.23 3.05
N ASN A 246 17.10 -20.99 2.67
CA ASN A 246 16.41 -20.20 1.64
C ASN A 246 14.93 -19.86 1.93
N ARG A 247 14.41 -20.13 3.12
CA ARG A 247 13.05 -19.79 3.55
C ARG A 247 13.08 -18.56 4.46
N LYS A 248 12.17 -17.60 4.19
CA LYS A 248 12.01 -16.38 4.97
C LYS A 248 11.13 -16.63 6.20
N TYR A 249 11.64 -16.32 7.38
CA TYR A 249 10.92 -16.35 8.66
C TYR A 249 10.87 -14.94 9.23
N ARG A 250 9.67 -14.34 9.25
CA ARG A 250 9.47 -13.02 9.87
C ARG A 250 9.47 -13.16 11.40
N PHE A 251 9.96 -12.17 12.11
CA PHE A 251 9.95 -12.16 13.58
C PHE A 251 8.55 -12.33 14.16
N SER A 252 7.54 -11.70 13.55
CA SER A 252 6.12 -11.90 13.94
C SER A 252 5.65 -13.35 13.78
N THR A 253 6.19 -14.10 12.81
CA THR A 253 5.87 -15.52 12.59
C THR A 253 6.58 -16.42 13.60
N LEU A 254 7.72 -15.98 14.12
CA LEU A 254 8.53 -16.68 15.12
C LEU A 254 8.11 -16.34 16.57
N ASN A 255 7.00 -15.61 16.75
CA ASN A 255 6.53 -15.12 18.05
C ASN A 255 7.58 -14.28 18.82
N ILE A 256 8.40 -13.54 18.08
CA ILE A 256 9.36 -12.61 18.68
C ILE A 256 8.68 -11.26 18.80
N ALA A 257 8.62 -10.74 20.02
CA ALA A 257 7.98 -9.47 20.31
C ALA A 257 8.65 -8.32 19.53
N LYS A 258 7.85 -7.57 18.79
CA LYS A 258 8.30 -6.42 18.00
C LYS A 258 8.97 -5.36 18.88
N ASP A 259 8.48 -5.18 20.10
CA ASP A 259 8.97 -4.19 21.04
C ASP A 259 10.40 -4.49 21.48
N LYS A 260 10.77 -5.78 21.62
CA LYS A 260 12.13 -6.20 21.99
C LYS A 260 13.15 -5.82 20.90
N ILE A 261 12.79 -5.98 19.63
CA ILE A 261 13.66 -5.57 18.50
C ILE A 261 13.77 -4.05 18.44
N LEU A 262 12.67 -3.32 18.62
CA LEU A 262 12.68 -1.86 18.68
C LEU A 262 13.51 -1.32 19.86
N GLN A 263 13.49 -1.99 20.99
CA GLN A 263 14.35 -1.65 22.14
C GLN A 263 15.83 -1.82 21.79
N LEU A 264 16.23 -2.93 21.18
CA LEU A 264 17.61 -3.17 20.75
C LEU A 264 18.08 -2.13 19.71
N GLU A 265 17.21 -1.76 18.76
CA GLU A 265 17.50 -0.68 17.80
C GLU A 265 17.68 0.68 18.49
N LYS A 266 16.84 1.00 19.50
CA LYS A 266 16.97 2.24 20.29
C LYS A 266 18.27 2.28 21.09
N ILE A 267 18.64 1.17 21.73
CA ILE A 267 19.90 1.05 22.47
C ILE A 267 21.09 1.25 21.52
N GLN A 268 21.09 0.61 20.35
CA GLN A 268 22.15 0.76 19.37
C GLN A 268 22.29 2.22 18.90
N ASN A 269 21.18 2.88 18.61
CA ASN A 269 21.20 4.29 18.21
C ASN A 269 21.73 5.21 19.30
N ARG A 270 21.48 4.86 20.57
CA ARG A 270 22.03 5.60 21.72
C ARG A 270 23.52 5.41 21.84
N LEU A 271 24.01 4.18 21.71
CA LEU A 271 25.43 3.86 21.72
C LEU A 271 26.18 4.56 20.58
N ASN A 272 25.64 4.55 19.37
CA ASN A 272 26.22 5.25 18.23
C ASN A 272 26.32 6.78 18.45
N LYS A 273 25.32 7.38 19.12
CA LYS A 273 25.38 8.81 19.48
C LYS A 273 26.45 9.10 20.53
N LEU A 274 26.60 8.22 21.52
CA LEU A 274 27.63 8.37 22.56
C LEU A 274 29.02 8.26 21.96
N SER A 275 29.29 7.26 21.10
CA SER A 275 30.60 7.15 20.43
C SER A 275 30.93 8.37 19.57
N LEU A 276 29.93 8.97 18.91
CA LEU A 276 30.13 10.18 18.11
C LEU A 276 30.51 11.40 18.99
N ILE A 277 29.90 11.51 20.15
CA ILE A 277 30.21 12.56 21.14
C ILE A 277 31.64 12.38 21.68
N GLU A 278 32.02 11.15 22.01
CA GLU A 278 33.39 10.82 22.46
C GLU A 278 34.45 11.15 21.40
N GLU A 279 34.17 10.83 20.13
CA GLU A 279 35.05 11.20 19.01
C GLU A 279 35.22 12.71 18.89
N MET A 280 34.10 13.45 19.02
CA MET A 280 34.15 14.93 18.99
C MET A 280 34.96 15.52 20.15
N HIS A 281 34.80 15.01 21.37
CA HIS A 281 35.58 15.42 22.54
C HIS A 281 37.07 15.12 22.36
N ASN A 282 37.39 13.95 21.83
CA ASN A 282 38.80 13.56 21.60
C ASN A 282 39.46 14.45 20.51
N LYS A 283 38.72 14.81 19.43
CA LYS A 283 39.19 15.76 18.42
C LYS A 283 39.45 17.15 19.00
N GLN A 284 38.52 17.66 19.81
CA GLN A 284 38.72 18.96 20.49
C GLN A 284 39.89 18.95 21.45
N ARG A 285 40.09 17.87 22.20
CA ARG A 285 41.23 17.72 23.10
C ARG A 285 42.55 17.71 22.34
N ASN A 286 42.63 16.99 21.24
CA ASN A 286 43.83 16.92 20.40
C ASN A 286 44.17 18.28 19.78
N GLN A 287 43.16 19.00 19.27
CA GLN A 287 43.35 20.35 18.72
C GLN A 287 43.84 21.36 19.78
N LYS A 288 43.37 21.24 21.02
CA LYS A 288 43.84 22.08 22.13
C LYS A 288 45.29 21.81 22.46
N ILE A 289 45.72 20.54 22.47
CA ILE A 289 47.11 20.12 22.71
C ILE A 289 48.05 20.60 21.58
N GLU A 290 47.57 20.63 20.32
CA GLU A 290 48.35 21.16 19.18
C GLU A 290 48.50 22.69 19.21
N LEU A 291 47.53 23.42 19.79
CA LEU A 291 47.58 24.87 19.95
C LEU A 291 48.44 25.34 21.14
N GLU A 292 48.72 24.43 22.10
CA GLU A 292 49.55 24.69 23.27
C GLU A 292 51.03 24.29 23.05
N ARG A 293 51.38 23.78 21.88
CA ARG A 293 52.75 23.46 21.43
C ARG A 293 53.25 24.52 20.48
#